data_965c99122492aa2b005fc7ae2982f9bc
#
_entry.id   965c99122492aa2b005fc7ae2982f9bc
#
_cell.length_a   1.000
_cell.length_b   1.000
_cell.length_c   1.000
_cell.angle_alpha   90.00
_cell.angle_beta   90.00
_cell.angle_gamma   90.00
#
_symmetry.space_group_name_H-M   'P 1'
#
loop_
_entity.id
_entity.type
_entity.pdbx_description
1 polymer ?
#
loop_
_entity_poly.entity_id
_entity_poly.type
_entity_poly.pdbx_seq_one_letter_code
_entity_poly.pdbx_strand_id
1 'polypeptide(L)'
;MKIRNKKTTYAPIAFKEYKKCFIMGDKYVSVLSFIKYPDLFVEGLLAPLVTSKDYDIDILIEHTDLDLSTALKNQLKQTEDLYQKSSDPQEKEKLRLKYQNLKNYVERSARETSSTVNCIINIYVKADSLNELDEKVKTIRSTLDVSTMEIKTKVVQNLQQDYYKKNSPLFVKHDLSPEEDFLN
;
A
#
# COMPACT_ATOMS: atom_id res chain seq x y z
N MET A 1 25.03 42.74 19.84
CA MET A 1 24.35 42.11 18.67
C MET A 1 23.90 40.70 19.08
N LYS A 2 22.61 40.52 19.42
CA LYS A 2 22.09 39.21 19.86
C LYS A 2 21.70 38.40 18.61
N ILE A 3 22.46 37.36 18.32
CA ILE A 3 22.10 36.37 17.29
C ILE A 3 20.91 35.57 17.86
N ARG A 4 19.70 35.86 17.38
CA ARG A 4 18.55 35.05 17.59
C ARG A 4 18.73 33.77 16.77
N ASN A 5 19.08 32.64 17.44
CA ASN A 5 18.95 31.33 16.86
C ASN A 5 17.48 31.11 16.48
N LYS A 6 17.16 31.26 15.19
CA LYS A 6 15.90 30.75 14.64
C LYS A 6 15.97 29.22 14.80
N LYS A 7 15.25 28.69 15.77
CA LYS A 7 14.92 27.26 15.80
C LYS A 7 14.14 26.99 14.52
N THR A 8 14.77 26.43 13.52
CA THR A 8 14.11 25.85 12.36
C THR A 8 13.38 24.61 12.85
N THR A 9 12.09 24.77 13.11
CA THR A 9 11.21 23.65 13.43
C THR A 9 10.91 22.97 12.11
N TYR A 10 11.42 21.77 11.89
CA TYR A 10 11.16 20.95 10.71
C TYR A 10 9.78 20.30 10.71
N ALA A 11 8.97 20.56 11.73
CA ALA A 11 7.58 20.08 11.79
C ALA A 11 6.66 21.09 11.08
N PRO A 12 5.68 20.63 10.29
CA PRO A 12 4.67 21.50 9.70
C PRO A 12 3.93 22.26 10.81
N ILE A 13 3.73 23.57 10.59
CA ILE A 13 3.26 24.53 11.59
C ILE A 13 1.81 24.27 12.04
N ALA A 14 1.02 23.53 11.22
CA ALA A 14 -0.34 23.12 11.56
C ALA A 14 -0.73 21.85 10.79
N PHE A 15 -1.30 20.90 11.52
CA PHE A 15 -2.05 19.79 10.96
C PHE A 15 -3.51 20.00 11.27
N LYS A 16 -4.36 19.93 10.25
CA LYS A 16 -5.81 19.89 10.44
C LYS A 16 -6.35 18.70 9.67
N GLU A 17 -6.90 17.76 10.40
CA GLU A 17 -7.43 16.52 9.83
C GLU A 17 -8.89 16.66 9.45
N TYR A 18 -9.24 16.11 8.30
CA TYR A 18 -10.59 15.93 7.77
C TYR A 18 -10.81 14.44 7.48
N LYS A 19 -12.05 14.08 7.19
CA LYS A 19 -12.42 12.68 6.95
C LYS A 19 -11.55 11.98 5.88
N LYS A 20 -11.18 12.67 4.80
CA LYS A 20 -10.46 12.08 3.64
C LYS A 20 -9.14 12.76 3.30
N CYS A 21 -8.76 13.77 4.03
CA CYS A 21 -7.50 14.49 3.83
C CYS A 21 -7.08 15.20 5.12
N PHE A 22 -5.86 15.69 5.14
CA PHE A 22 -5.38 16.60 6.16
C PHE A 22 -4.67 17.78 5.49
N ILE A 23 -4.55 18.90 6.22
CA ILE A 23 -3.78 20.05 5.77
C ILE A 23 -2.38 19.96 6.39
N MET A 24 -1.37 20.11 5.56
CA MET A 24 0.03 20.20 5.95
C MET A 24 0.64 21.47 5.36
N GLY A 25 0.80 22.49 6.21
CA GLY A 25 1.19 23.83 5.74
C GLY A 25 0.09 24.45 4.90
N ASP A 26 0.36 24.68 3.63
CA ASP A 26 -0.57 25.25 2.63
C ASP A 26 -1.18 24.20 1.68
N LYS A 27 -0.86 22.91 1.86
CA LYS A 27 -1.30 21.83 0.98
C LYS A 27 -2.35 20.95 1.63
N TYR A 28 -3.30 20.49 0.81
CA TYR A 28 -4.18 19.39 1.14
C TYR A 28 -3.49 18.08 0.79
N VAL A 29 -3.51 17.13 1.71
CA VAL A 29 -2.85 15.83 1.52
C VAL A 29 -3.86 14.72 1.77
N SER A 30 -3.96 13.76 0.86
CA SER A 30 -4.75 12.54 1.01
C SER A 30 -3.85 11.33 0.99
N VAL A 31 -4.14 10.35 1.83
CA VAL A 31 -3.41 9.09 1.90
C VAL A 31 -4.21 8.01 1.20
N LEU A 32 -3.59 7.38 0.21
CA LEU A 32 -4.09 6.18 -0.45
C LEU A 32 -3.27 5.00 0.03
N SER A 33 -3.91 4.03 0.66
CA SER A 33 -3.24 2.78 1.07
C SER A 33 -3.60 1.65 0.11
N PHE A 34 -2.61 0.77 -0.19
CA PHE A 34 -2.85 -0.44 -0.96
C PHE A 34 -3.60 -1.44 -0.10
N ILE A 35 -4.76 -1.91 -0.59
CA ILE A 35 -5.58 -2.93 0.07
C ILE A 35 -5.58 -4.27 -0.67
N LYS A 36 -5.16 -4.27 -1.94
CA LYS A 36 -4.89 -5.49 -2.72
C LYS A 36 -3.59 -5.30 -3.48
N TYR A 37 -2.72 -6.25 -3.34
CA TYR A 37 -1.45 -6.33 -4.05
C TYR A 37 -1.59 -7.25 -5.26
N PRO A 38 -0.78 -7.04 -6.32
CA PRO A 38 -0.77 -7.95 -7.45
C PRO A 38 -0.27 -9.33 -7.02
N ASP A 39 -0.78 -10.37 -7.65
CA ASP A 39 -0.32 -11.74 -7.41
C ASP A 39 1.16 -11.94 -7.79
N LEU A 40 1.69 -11.08 -8.67
CA LEU A 40 3.08 -11.05 -9.10
C LEU A 40 3.60 -9.62 -9.12
N PHE A 41 4.64 -9.33 -8.35
CA PHE A 41 5.36 -8.07 -8.46
C PHE A 41 6.27 -8.10 -9.68
N VAL A 42 5.97 -7.23 -10.66
CA VAL A 42 6.80 -7.04 -11.85
C VAL A 42 7.75 -5.88 -11.59
N GLU A 43 9.00 -6.02 -12.05
CA GLU A 43 9.98 -4.93 -11.99
C GLU A 43 9.42 -3.68 -12.69
N GLY A 44 9.55 -2.52 -12.04
CA GLY A 44 9.02 -1.26 -12.57
C GLY A 44 7.53 -1.01 -12.33
N LEU A 45 6.81 -1.88 -11.59
CA LEU A 45 5.39 -1.74 -11.27
C LEU A 45 5.01 -0.33 -10.79
N LEU A 46 5.82 0.25 -9.92
CA LEU A 46 5.59 1.57 -9.35
C LEU A 46 6.27 2.70 -10.13
N ALA A 47 7.01 2.39 -11.21
CA ALA A 47 7.74 3.39 -11.97
C ALA A 47 6.86 4.54 -12.50
N PRO A 48 5.62 4.30 -13.02
CA PRO A 48 4.74 5.40 -13.44
C PRO A 48 4.34 6.32 -12.29
N LEU A 49 4.35 5.82 -11.06
CA LEU A 49 3.98 6.58 -9.88
C LEU A 49 5.18 7.37 -9.31
N VAL A 50 6.39 6.84 -9.41
CA VAL A 50 7.61 7.47 -8.83
C VAL A 50 8.06 8.72 -9.58
N THR A 51 7.66 8.88 -10.84
CA THR A 51 8.08 10.00 -11.69
C THR A 51 7.29 11.29 -11.48
N SER A 52 6.19 11.26 -10.76
CA SER A 52 5.34 12.44 -10.52
C SER A 52 5.85 13.25 -9.32
N LYS A 53 5.76 14.58 -9.42
CA LYS A 53 6.03 15.52 -8.31
C LYS A 53 4.80 15.80 -7.44
N ASP A 54 3.64 15.29 -7.83
CA ASP A 54 2.37 15.60 -7.20
C ASP A 54 2.03 14.69 -6.01
N TYR A 55 2.83 13.65 -5.81
CA TYR A 55 2.65 12.71 -4.70
C TYR A 55 3.97 12.06 -4.29
N ASP A 56 4.01 11.61 -3.05
CA ASP A 56 5.10 10.82 -2.50
C ASP A 56 4.61 9.38 -2.31
N ILE A 57 5.51 8.42 -2.44
CA ILE A 57 5.23 7.01 -2.17
C ILE A 57 6.12 6.56 -1.04
N ASP A 58 5.49 6.00 0.00
CA ASP A 58 6.19 5.35 1.08
C ASP A 58 5.97 3.85 1.02
N ILE A 59 7.05 3.10 1.14
CA ILE A 59 7.04 1.64 1.23
C ILE A 59 7.60 1.29 2.60
N LEU A 60 6.74 0.81 3.48
CA LEU A 60 7.13 0.30 4.78
C LEU A 60 7.28 -1.22 4.69
N ILE A 61 8.48 -1.71 4.98
CA ILE A 61 8.78 -3.13 5.04
C ILE A 61 9.10 -3.48 6.49
N GLU A 62 8.28 -4.32 7.09
CA GLU A 62 8.45 -4.78 8.46
C GLU A 62 8.74 -6.28 8.46
N HIS A 63 9.69 -6.68 9.27
CA HIS A 63 9.93 -8.10 9.54
C HIS A 63 8.75 -8.66 10.33
N THR A 64 8.28 -9.83 9.94
CA THR A 64 7.24 -10.55 10.67
C THR A 64 7.71 -11.96 10.99
N ASP A 65 7.45 -12.37 12.23
CA ASP A 65 7.72 -13.74 12.70
C ASP A 65 6.55 -14.69 12.39
N LEU A 66 5.56 -14.23 11.59
CA LEU A 66 4.41 -15.04 11.22
C LEU A 66 4.84 -16.22 10.34
N ASP A 67 4.57 -17.44 10.81
CA ASP A 67 4.67 -18.63 9.99
C ASP A 67 3.49 -18.70 9.01
N LEU A 68 3.71 -18.25 7.80
CA LEU A 68 2.71 -18.31 6.73
C LEU A 68 2.64 -19.69 6.04
N SER A 69 3.46 -20.67 6.45
CA SER A 69 3.57 -21.96 5.76
C SER A 69 2.23 -22.69 5.70
N THR A 70 1.46 -22.67 6.79
CA THR A 70 0.13 -23.29 6.86
C THR A 70 -0.89 -22.53 6.01
N ALA A 71 -0.89 -21.20 6.07
CA ALA A 71 -1.79 -20.36 5.28
C ALA A 71 -1.54 -20.55 3.78
N LEU A 72 -0.27 -20.55 3.35
CA LEU A 72 0.12 -20.78 1.96
C LEU A 72 -0.27 -22.17 1.45
N LYS A 73 -0.08 -23.22 2.26
CA LYS A 73 -0.53 -24.57 1.91
C LYS A 73 -2.05 -24.65 1.74
N ASN A 74 -2.80 -24.00 2.63
CA ASN A 74 -4.26 -23.93 2.53
C ASN A 74 -4.70 -23.17 1.26
N GLN A 75 -4.04 -22.04 0.97
CA GLN A 75 -4.32 -21.26 -0.24
C GLN A 75 -3.98 -22.03 -1.51
N LEU A 76 -2.88 -22.78 -1.52
CA LEU A 76 -2.49 -23.64 -2.63
C LEU A 76 -3.58 -24.69 -2.91
N LYS A 77 -4.03 -25.38 -1.86
CA LYS A 77 -5.13 -26.37 -1.96
C LYS A 77 -6.44 -25.75 -2.45
N GLN A 78 -6.84 -24.61 -1.90
CA GLN A 78 -8.04 -23.89 -2.36
C GLN A 78 -7.95 -23.50 -3.84
N THR A 79 -6.78 -23.02 -4.28
CA THR A 79 -6.57 -22.64 -5.68
C THR A 79 -6.62 -23.85 -6.61
N GLU A 80 -6.09 -25.00 -6.17
CA GLU A 80 -6.18 -26.27 -6.90
C GLU A 80 -7.64 -26.74 -7.04
N ASP A 81 -8.39 -26.71 -5.95
CA ASP A 81 -9.82 -27.07 -5.94
C ASP A 81 -10.65 -26.17 -6.89
N LEU A 82 -10.37 -24.88 -6.89
CA LEU A 82 -11.03 -23.93 -7.80
C LEU A 82 -10.64 -24.19 -9.26
N TYR A 83 -9.36 -24.47 -9.52
CA TYR A 83 -8.88 -24.81 -10.87
C TYR A 83 -9.57 -26.05 -11.43
N GLN A 84 -9.77 -27.08 -10.58
CA GLN A 84 -10.46 -28.32 -10.99
C GLN A 84 -11.95 -28.10 -11.25
N LYS A 85 -12.61 -27.21 -10.50
CA LYS A 85 -14.03 -26.92 -10.60
C LYS A 85 -14.40 -25.90 -11.68
N SER A 86 -13.48 -25.07 -12.10
CA SER A 86 -13.76 -24.04 -13.10
C SER A 86 -13.96 -24.64 -14.47
N SER A 87 -15.07 -24.28 -15.11
CA SER A 87 -15.42 -24.66 -16.48
C SER A 87 -15.11 -23.56 -17.50
N ASP A 88 -14.85 -22.33 -17.06
CA ASP A 88 -14.46 -21.22 -17.92
C ASP A 88 -12.96 -21.32 -18.30
N PRO A 89 -12.64 -21.39 -19.61
CA PRO A 89 -11.26 -21.51 -20.05
C PRO A 89 -10.34 -20.35 -19.62
N GLN A 90 -10.86 -19.12 -19.60
CA GLN A 90 -10.08 -17.95 -19.20
C GLN A 90 -9.79 -17.94 -17.69
N GLU A 91 -10.81 -18.23 -16.88
CA GLU A 91 -10.67 -18.36 -15.45
C GLU A 91 -9.75 -19.53 -15.08
N LYS A 92 -9.89 -20.63 -15.76
CA LYS A 92 -9.06 -21.83 -15.58
C LYS A 92 -7.59 -21.54 -15.83
N GLU A 93 -7.26 -20.78 -16.88
CA GLU A 93 -5.87 -20.40 -17.16
C GLU A 93 -5.30 -19.45 -16.09
N LYS A 94 -6.08 -18.48 -15.61
CA LYS A 94 -5.68 -17.61 -14.49
C LYS A 94 -5.40 -18.43 -13.22
N LEU A 95 -6.28 -19.37 -12.89
CA LEU A 95 -6.12 -20.23 -11.72
C LEU A 95 -4.90 -21.15 -11.86
N ARG A 96 -4.62 -21.65 -13.07
CA ARG A 96 -3.43 -22.43 -13.36
C ARG A 96 -2.14 -21.66 -13.09
N LEU A 97 -2.06 -20.44 -13.60
CA LEU A 97 -0.90 -19.56 -13.37
C LEU A 97 -0.74 -19.22 -11.87
N LYS A 98 -1.85 -18.91 -11.21
CA LYS A 98 -1.85 -18.65 -9.77
C LYS A 98 -1.37 -19.85 -8.95
N TYR A 99 -1.84 -21.05 -9.29
CA TYR A 99 -1.41 -22.28 -8.65
C TYR A 99 0.09 -22.54 -8.84
N GLN A 100 0.60 -22.35 -10.06
CA GLN A 100 2.03 -22.53 -10.34
C GLN A 100 2.90 -21.52 -9.55
N ASN A 101 2.48 -20.27 -9.49
CA ASN A 101 3.19 -19.23 -8.73
C ASN A 101 3.23 -19.54 -7.23
N LEU A 102 2.08 -19.92 -6.65
CA LEU A 102 1.99 -20.33 -5.24
C LEU A 102 2.86 -21.58 -4.96
N LYS A 103 2.83 -22.57 -5.84
CA LYS A 103 3.64 -23.79 -5.71
C LYS A 103 5.14 -23.47 -5.72
N ASN A 104 5.59 -22.67 -6.68
CA ASN A 104 6.98 -22.23 -6.78
C ASN A 104 7.41 -21.44 -5.53
N TYR A 105 6.51 -20.59 -5.00
CA TYR A 105 6.79 -19.84 -3.78
C TYR A 105 6.92 -20.74 -2.56
N VAL A 106 6.00 -21.70 -2.37
CA VAL A 106 6.05 -22.68 -1.27
C VAL A 106 7.34 -23.54 -1.36
N GLU A 107 7.72 -23.96 -2.55
CA GLU A 107 8.95 -24.74 -2.76
C GLU A 107 10.22 -23.94 -2.47
N ARG A 108 10.25 -22.67 -2.86
CA ARG A 108 11.39 -21.77 -2.56
C ARG A 108 11.48 -21.48 -1.07
N SER A 109 10.38 -21.12 -0.43
CA SER A 109 10.37 -20.83 1.01
C SER A 109 10.73 -22.05 1.87
N ALA A 110 10.53 -23.25 1.36
CA ALA A 110 10.98 -24.47 2.04
C ALA A 110 12.49 -24.74 1.88
N ARG A 111 13.12 -24.22 0.84
CA ARG A 111 14.56 -24.40 0.57
C ARG A 111 15.44 -23.27 1.09
N GLU A 112 14.89 -22.07 1.08
CA GLU A 112 15.60 -20.85 1.49
C GLU A 112 15.13 -20.46 2.89
N THR A 113 16.05 -20.00 3.73
CA THR A 113 15.73 -19.33 5.00
C THR A 113 15.17 -17.95 4.68
N SER A 114 14.04 -17.90 3.98
CA SER A 114 13.40 -16.64 3.60
C SER A 114 12.61 -16.10 4.76
N SER A 115 12.93 -14.88 5.18
CA SER A 115 12.15 -14.16 6.17
C SER A 115 10.89 -13.59 5.51
N THR A 116 9.76 -13.79 6.15
CA THR A 116 8.51 -13.15 5.74
C THR A 116 8.55 -11.68 6.14
N VAL A 117 8.12 -10.81 5.24
CA VAL A 117 8.01 -9.38 5.50
C VAL A 117 6.58 -8.92 5.25
N ASN A 118 6.11 -8.01 6.09
CA ASN A 118 4.90 -7.25 5.86
C ASN A 118 5.27 -6.02 5.04
N CYS A 119 4.61 -5.82 3.91
CA CYS A 119 4.84 -4.68 3.03
C CYS A 119 3.59 -3.81 2.97
N ILE A 120 3.71 -2.57 3.41
CA ILE A 120 2.63 -1.57 3.36
C ILE A 120 3.06 -0.47 2.39
N ILE A 121 2.23 -0.20 1.38
CA ILE A 121 2.49 0.85 0.40
C ILE A 121 1.43 1.92 0.54
N ASN A 122 1.88 3.15 0.81
CA ASN A 122 1.03 4.33 0.90
C ASN A 122 1.46 5.38 -0.12
N ILE A 123 0.47 6.05 -0.72
CA ILE A 123 0.67 7.16 -1.65
C ILE A 123 0.10 8.42 -0.99
N TYR A 124 0.93 9.45 -0.83
CA TYR A 124 0.55 10.75 -0.30
C TYR A 124 0.35 11.73 -1.44
N VAL A 125 -0.92 12.01 -1.76
CA VAL A 125 -1.31 12.90 -2.85
C VAL A 125 -1.42 14.31 -2.32
N LYS A 126 -0.75 15.27 -2.96
CA LYS A 126 -0.69 16.67 -2.56
C LYS A 126 -1.39 17.56 -3.59
N ALA A 127 -2.14 18.56 -3.12
CA ALA A 127 -2.82 19.54 -3.96
C ALA A 127 -2.99 20.88 -3.26
N ASP A 128 -3.22 21.93 -4.05
CA ASP A 128 -3.46 23.28 -3.54
C ASP A 128 -4.96 23.51 -3.16
N SER A 129 -5.84 22.65 -3.64
CA SER A 129 -7.28 22.70 -3.35
C SER A 129 -7.89 21.33 -3.18
N LEU A 130 -9.06 21.24 -2.53
CA LEU A 130 -9.79 19.98 -2.36
C LEU A 130 -10.26 19.40 -3.70
N ASN A 131 -10.70 20.24 -4.63
CA ASN A 131 -11.16 19.77 -5.94
C ASN A 131 -10.00 19.14 -6.73
N GLU A 132 -8.85 19.80 -6.75
CA GLU A 132 -7.64 19.27 -7.38
C GLU A 132 -7.19 17.97 -6.71
N LEU A 133 -7.26 17.90 -5.38
CA LEU A 133 -6.93 16.69 -4.64
C LEU A 133 -7.83 15.51 -5.04
N ASP A 134 -9.14 15.73 -5.11
CA ASP A 134 -10.10 14.70 -5.51
C ASP A 134 -9.87 14.21 -6.95
N GLU A 135 -9.53 15.10 -7.88
CA GLU A 135 -9.19 14.74 -9.25
C GLU A 135 -7.90 13.93 -9.33
N LYS A 136 -6.84 14.36 -8.65
CA LYS A 136 -5.58 13.62 -8.60
C LYS A 136 -5.78 12.22 -8.00
N VAL A 137 -6.52 12.11 -6.90
CA VAL A 137 -6.85 10.84 -6.26
C VAL A 137 -7.61 9.90 -7.23
N LYS A 138 -8.61 10.42 -7.95
CA LYS A 138 -9.34 9.64 -8.95
C LYS A 138 -8.43 9.17 -10.08
N THR A 139 -7.56 10.05 -10.59
CA THR A 139 -6.62 9.72 -11.65
C THR A 139 -5.66 8.62 -11.24
N ILE A 140 -5.05 8.72 -10.04
CA ILE A 140 -4.14 7.70 -9.53
C ILE A 140 -4.86 6.36 -9.38
N ARG A 141 -6.07 6.36 -8.79
CA ARG A 141 -6.86 5.14 -8.62
C ARG A 141 -7.21 4.51 -9.95
N SER A 142 -7.69 5.30 -10.92
CA SER A 142 -8.00 4.78 -12.26
C SER A 142 -6.76 4.20 -12.96
N THR A 143 -5.60 4.83 -12.83
CA THR A 143 -4.35 4.31 -13.39
C THR A 143 -3.96 2.96 -12.79
N LEU A 144 -4.15 2.80 -11.48
CA LEU A 144 -3.85 1.54 -10.79
C LEU A 144 -4.89 0.45 -11.06
N ASP A 145 -6.18 0.82 -11.17
CA ASP A 145 -7.27 -0.14 -11.44
C ASP A 145 -7.24 -0.66 -12.89
N VAL A 146 -6.84 0.16 -13.86
CA VAL A 146 -6.74 -0.21 -15.30
C VAL A 146 -5.45 -1.00 -15.58
N SER A 147 -4.44 -0.88 -14.70
CA SER A 147 -3.25 -1.69 -14.85
C SER A 147 -3.63 -3.17 -14.74
N THR A 148 -3.10 -4.00 -15.62
CA THR A 148 -3.26 -5.47 -15.61
C THR A 148 -2.82 -6.13 -14.29
N MET A 149 -2.48 -5.33 -13.31
CA MET A 149 -1.84 -5.71 -12.06
C MET A 149 -2.83 -5.89 -10.91
N GLU A 150 -4.12 -5.61 -11.10
CA GLU A 150 -5.18 -5.79 -10.10
C GLU A 150 -4.89 -5.11 -8.74
N ILE A 151 -4.15 -4.00 -8.73
CA ILE A 151 -3.89 -3.24 -7.52
C ILE A 151 -5.15 -2.48 -7.12
N LYS A 152 -5.58 -2.64 -5.88
CA LYS A 152 -6.67 -1.81 -5.34
C LYS A 152 -6.13 -0.91 -4.25
N THR A 153 -6.59 0.34 -4.27
CA THR A 153 -6.26 1.33 -3.26
C THR A 153 -7.51 1.87 -2.59
N LYS A 154 -7.37 2.27 -1.35
CA LYS A 154 -8.43 2.94 -0.59
C LYS A 154 -7.90 4.23 0.04
N VAL A 155 -8.74 5.27 0.05
CA VAL A 155 -8.43 6.50 0.80
C VAL A 155 -8.56 6.19 2.28
N VAL A 156 -7.51 6.41 3.04
CA VAL A 156 -7.54 6.30 4.49
C VAL A 156 -8.50 7.36 5.04
N GLN A 157 -9.35 6.99 6.01
CA GLN A 157 -10.34 7.91 6.61
C GLN A 157 -10.05 8.07 8.10
N ASN A 158 -10.11 9.32 8.59
CA ASN A 158 -9.97 9.70 10.00
C ASN A 158 -8.62 9.38 10.68
N LEU A 159 -7.67 8.71 10.00
CA LEU A 159 -6.36 8.30 10.53
C LEU A 159 -5.20 8.73 9.63
N GLN A 160 -5.44 9.68 8.72
CA GLN A 160 -4.45 10.05 7.71
C GLN A 160 -3.19 10.68 8.31
N GLN A 161 -3.36 11.45 9.39
CA GLN A 161 -2.25 12.04 10.11
C GLN A 161 -1.38 10.96 10.77
N ASP A 162 -1.99 9.90 11.30
CA ASP A 162 -1.28 8.81 11.94
C ASP A 162 -0.51 7.98 10.92
N TYR A 163 -1.10 7.72 9.75
CA TYR A 163 -0.40 7.10 8.62
C TYR A 163 0.79 7.93 8.16
N TYR A 164 0.63 9.25 8.06
CA TYR A 164 1.72 10.15 7.70
C TYR A 164 2.84 10.15 8.75
N LYS A 165 2.49 10.20 10.03
CA LYS A 165 3.46 10.16 11.13
C LYS A 165 4.16 8.81 11.20
N LYS A 166 3.45 7.71 10.93
CA LYS A 166 4.00 6.35 10.96
C LYS A 166 5.19 6.17 10.02
N ASN A 167 5.18 6.84 8.90
CA ASN A 167 6.25 6.78 7.91
C ASN A 167 7.32 7.87 8.11
N SER A 168 7.21 8.67 9.16
CA SER A 168 8.24 9.64 9.54
C SER A 168 9.43 8.93 10.22
N PRO A 169 10.68 9.35 9.97
CA PRO A 169 11.87 8.79 10.61
C PRO A 169 11.90 9.00 12.14
N LEU A 170 10.98 9.82 12.70
CA LEU A 170 10.82 10.03 14.15
C LEU A 170 9.71 9.15 14.74
N PHE A 171 9.40 8.06 14.14
CA PHE A 171 8.23 7.25 14.36
C PHE A 171 8.20 6.47 15.71
N VAL A 172 7.03 6.48 16.34
CA VAL A 172 6.65 5.57 17.43
C VAL A 172 5.73 4.48 16.87
N LYS A 173 6.12 3.23 17.07
CA LYS A 173 5.39 2.06 16.55
C LYS A 173 3.95 2.03 17.09
N HIS A 174 2.96 2.24 16.25
CA HIS A 174 1.55 1.94 16.50
C HIS A 174 1.14 0.75 15.65
N ASP A 175 0.45 -0.23 16.24
CA ASP A 175 -0.11 -1.37 15.51
C ASP A 175 -1.35 -0.89 14.73
N LEU A 176 -1.11 -0.32 13.56
CA LEU A 176 -2.17 -0.02 12.60
C LEU A 176 -2.19 -1.14 11.55
N SER A 177 -3.10 -2.08 11.68
CA SER A 177 -3.39 -3.04 10.61
C SER A 177 -4.31 -2.37 9.59
N PRO A 178 -3.98 -2.39 8.29
CA PRO A 178 -4.84 -1.80 7.26
C PRO A 178 -6.25 -2.39 7.20
N GLU A 179 -6.43 -3.61 7.72
CA GLU A 179 -7.72 -4.32 7.70
C GLU A 179 -8.70 -3.79 8.75
N GLU A 180 -8.22 -3.38 9.92
CA GLU A 180 -9.07 -2.87 11.00
C GLU A 180 -9.59 -1.46 10.75
N ASP A 181 -8.81 -0.63 10.05
CA ASP A 181 -9.13 0.77 9.79
C ASP A 181 -10.24 0.97 8.74
N PHE A 182 -10.64 -0.08 8.03
CA PHE A 182 -11.59 0.00 6.92
C PHE A 182 -12.98 -0.59 7.23
N LEU A 183 -13.21 -1.11 8.43
CA LEU A 183 -14.47 -1.76 8.82
C LEU A 183 -15.50 -0.82 9.44
N ASN A 184 -15.19 0.48 9.64
CA ASN A 184 -16.11 1.50 10.18
C ASN A 184 -16.51 2.55 9.16
#